data_7c9982747fcd2aaaa5685ff9fe1173c5
#
_entry.id   7c9982747fcd2aaaa5685ff9fe1173c5
#
_cell.length_a   1.000
_cell.length_b   1.000
_cell.length_c   1.000
_cell.angle_alpha   90.00
_cell.angle_beta   90.00
_cell.angle_gamma   90.00
#
_symmetry.space_group_name_H-M   'P 1'
#
loop_
_entity.id
_entity.type
_entity.pdbx_description
1 polymer ?
#
loop_
_entity_poly.entity_id
_entity_poly.type
_entity_poly.pdbx_seq_one_letter_code
_entity_poly.pdbx_strand_id
1 'polypeptide(L)'
;LMYIHRHLESILEKASKMFGAVLVTGPRQVGKTTLLRRFANSANYISLDDPMQLHAAVEQPATFFKDNTPPVFVDEIQYAPNLFPYIKMQVDEQNGKGMFYLSGSQQFKLMKNVGESLAGRLGILNLLGLSLREYQQIKFNDAFLPVEEYFTARKKELKPITYEDLWKVIHRGSMPDLLLNEDYDWQIFYASYVKTYIERDVRELTQVGDEVKFITFMIAVASITGQLLNISSLAKNVGISVSTAERWLSILVTCNIVYLLRPYANNVLKRVVKTPKLYFMDTGLAAYLTKWTTADVLKNGAMAGAFFETFVIAEIVKSYYNKGIAEPPLYFYRDKEQKEIDLLIECNGVLHPLEMKKHADPKAADIKAFSVLDFIPGVKRGSGGVICTYDRIVALKDNDKVIPISYL
;
A
#
# COMPACT_ATOMS: atom_id res chain seq x y z
N LEU A 1 19.77 -10.22 11.33
CA LEU A 1 19.17 -9.32 10.35
C LEU A 1 19.14 -7.90 10.87
N MET A 2 19.68 -6.95 10.11
CA MET A 2 19.67 -5.53 10.47
C MET A 2 18.23 -5.01 10.34
N TYR A 3 17.70 -4.40 11.42
CA TYR A 3 16.38 -3.79 11.39
C TYR A 3 16.37 -2.54 10.51
N ILE A 4 15.43 -2.46 9.57
CA ILE A 4 15.17 -1.22 8.84
C ILE A 4 14.13 -0.40 9.60
N HIS A 5 14.48 0.85 9.88
CA HIS A 5 13.58 1.81 10.51
C HIS A 5 12.39 2.08 9.59
N ARG A 6 11.17 1.85 10.10
CA ARG A 6 9.95 2.07 9.33
C ARG A 6 9.44 3.49 9.53
N HIS A 7 9.10 4.14 8.45
CA HIS A 7 8.57 5.51 8.51
C HIS A 7 7.25 5.62 9.29
N LEU A 8 6.50 4.53 9.36
CA LEU A 8 5.26 4.45 10.15
C LEU A 8 5.50 4.57 11.66
N GLU A 9 6.72 4.35 12.18
CA GLU A 9 7.02 4.40 13.63
C GLU A 9 6.63 5.73 14.28
N SER A 10 6.85 6.85 13.60
CA SER A 10 6.49 8.17 14.10
C SER A 10 4.96 8.37 14.24
N ILE A 11 4.19 7.74 13.38
CA ILE A 11 2.71 7.76 13.43
C ILE A 11 2.20 6.76 14.46
N LEU A 12 2.84 5.61 14.59
CA LEU A 12 2.55 4.62 15.64
C LEU A 12 2.72 5.24 17.02
N GLU A 13 3.79 6.03 17.23
CA GLU A 13 4.00 6.77 18.49
C GLU A 13 2.87 7.78 18.76
N LYS A 14 2.44 8.55 17.74
CA LYS A 14 1.31 9.47 17.88
C LYS A 14 0.01 8.72 18.19
N ALA A 15 -0.27 7.65 17.45
CA ALA A 15 -1.47 6.84 17.65
C ALA A 15 -1.52 6.22 19.06
N SER A 16 -0.40 5.73 19.58
CA SER A 16 -0.33 5.16 20.93
C SER A 16 -0.61 6.18 22.05
N LYS A 17 -0.35 7.47 21.81
CA LYS A 17 -0.71 8.55 22.73
C LYS A 17 -2.17 9.01 22.59
N MET A 18 -2.84 8.68 21.49
CA MET A 18 -4.22 9.09 21.21
C MET A 18 -5.24 8.01 21.57
N PHE A 19 -4.94 6.75 21.31
CA PHE A 19 -5.85 5.62 21.42
C PHE A 19 -5.46 4.64 22.51
N GLY A 20 -6.45 4.00 23.13
CA GLY A 20 -6.21 2.91 24.10
C GLY A 20 -5.65 1.65 23.43
N ALA A 21 -6.04 1.41 22.18
CA ALA A 21 -5.54 0.31 21.36
C ALA A 21 -5.05 0.83 20.00
N VAL A 22 -3.99 0.21 19.45
CA VAL A 22 -3.48 0.49 18.10
C VAL A 22 -3.35 -0.83 17.34
N LEU A 23 -3.98 -0.89 16.17
CA LEU A 23 -3.90 -2.02 15.24
C LEU A 23 -2.99 -1.66 14.07
N VAL A 24 -1.95 -2.45 13.86
CA VAL A 24 -1.14 -2.40 12.64
C VAL A 24 -1.57 -3.54 11.72
N THR A 25 -2.13 -3.20 10.58
CA THR A 25 -2.58 -4.14 9.55
C THR A 25 -1.79 -3.97 8.25
N GLY A 26 -1.97 -4.86 7.29
CA GLY A 26 -1.28 -4.85 6.00
C GLY A 26 -0.93 -6.26 5.52
N PRO A 27 -0.36 -6.39 4.32
CA PRO A 27 0.00 -7.68 3.75
C PRO A 27 0.86 -8.55 4.69
N ARG A 28 0.92 -9.85 4.45
CA ARG A 28 1.86 -10.72 5.18
C ARG A 28 3.31 -10.36 4.81
N GLN A 29 4.23 -10.73 5.69
CA GLN A 29 5.68 -10.57 5.50
C GLN A 29 6.19 -9.14 5.29
N VAL A 30 5.35 -8.11 5.54
CA VAL A 30 5.78 -6.69 5.49
C VAL A 30 6.44 -6.19 6.78
N GLY A 31 6.54 -7.06 7.82
CA GLY A 31 7.25 -6.76 9.07
C GLY A 31 6.39 -6.16 10.19
N LYS A 32 5.06 -6.41 10.22
CA LYS A 32 4.15 -5.91 11.29
C LYS A 32 4.60 -6.33 12.69
N THR A 33 4.80 -7.62 12.90
CA THR A 33 5.26 -8.20 14.17
C THR A 33 6.62 -7.63 14.58
N THR A 34 7.56 -7.53 13.63
CA THR A 34 8.90 -6.96 13.87
C THR A 34 8.82 -5.51 14.31
N LEU A 35 7.99 -4.70 13.63
CA LEU A 35 7.75 -3.30 13.98
C LEU A 35 7.19 -3.17 15.39
N LEU A 36 6.11 -3.89 15.72
CA LEU A 36 5.43 -3.78 17.00
C LEU A 36 6.26 -4.34 18.15
N ARG A 37 6.98 -5.46 17.98
CA ARG A 37 7.89 -5.99 18.99
C ARG A 37 9.01 -5.02 19.35
N ARG A 38 9.50 -4.28 18.36
CA ARG A 38 10.52 -3.26 18.60
C ARG A 38 9.93 -2.01 19.25
N PHE A 39 8.79 -1.55 18.78
CA PHE A 39 8.13 -0.33 19.28
C PHE A 39 7.59 -0.54 20.70
N ALA A 40 6.86 -1.60 20.94
CA ALA A 40 6.23 -1.94 22.20
C ALA A 40 7.06 -2.98 22.99
N ASN A 41 8.36 -2.75 23.11
CA ASN A 41 9.31 -3.69 23.71
C ASN A 41 9.07 -3.97 25.20
N SER A 42 8.35 -3.08 25.90
CA SER A 42 7.92 -3.25 27.30
C SER A 42 6.56 -3.96 27.43
N ALA A 43 5.84 -4.16 26.33
CA ALA A 43 4.54 -4.84 26.35
C ALA A 43 4.72 -6.37 26.46
N ASN A 44 3.79 -7.02 27.15
CA ASN A 44 3.69 -8.47 27.15
C ASN A 44 3.31 -8.96 25.74
N TYR A 45 4.21 -9.71 25.09
CA TYR A 45 4.00 -10.23 23.73
C TYR A 45 3.31 -11.58 23.74
N ILE A 46 2.21 -11.67 23.02
CA ILE A 46 1.41 -12.90 22.86
C ILE A 46 1.16 -13.13 21.38
N SER A 47 1.50 -14.31 20.87
CA SER A 47 1.15 -14.74 19.51
C SER A 47 -0.02 -15.71 19.54
N LEU A 48 -1.06 -15.40 18.78
CA LEU A 48 -2.19 -16.31 18.59
C LEU A 48 -1.93 -17.40 17.52
N ASP A 49 -0.72 -17.45 16.97
CA ASP A 49 -0.23 -18.64 16.25
C ASP A 49 0.13 -19.79 17.22
N ASP A 50 0.37 -19.48 18.51
CA ASP A 50 0.50 -20.49 19.55
C ASP A 50 -0.89 -21.09 19.88
N PRO A 51 -1.11 -22.42 19.67
CA PRO A 51 -2.39 -23.06 19.90
C PRO A 51 -2.91 -22.92 21.34
N MET A 52 -2.03 -22.89 22.34
CA MET A 52 -2.42 -22.76 23.74
C MET A 52 -2.88 -21.34 24.05
N GLN A 53 -2.17 -20.32 23.52
CA GLN A 53 -2.59 -18.93 23.66
C GLN A 53 -3.90 -18.66 22.91
N LEU A 54 -4.05 -19.22 21.72
CA LEU A 54 -5.30 -19.12 20.95
C LEU A 54 -6.47 -19.76 21.70
N HIS A 55 -6.28 -20.97 22.25
CA HIS A 55 -7.32 -21.66 23.03
C HIS A 55 -7.75 -20.82 24.24
N ALA A 56 -6.79 -20.30 25.01
CA ALA A 56 -7.07 -19.42 26.15
C ALA A 56 -7.83 -18.15 25.75
N ALA A 57 -7.41 -17.51 24.66
CA ALA A 57 -8.02 -16.29 24.12
C ALA A 57 -9.47 -16.51 23.63
N VAL A 58 -9.75 -17.66 23.03
CA VAL A 58 -11.08 -17.99 22.49
C VAL A 58 -12.02 -18.46 23.57
N GLU A 59 -11.62 -19.41 24.41
CA GLU A 59 -12.48 -20.07 25.39
C GLU A 59 -12.65 -19.26 26.67
N GLN A 60 -11.63 -18.52 27.09
CA GLN A 60 -11.61 -17.79 28.37
C GLN A 60 -11.08 -16.36 28.24
N PRO A 61 -11.68 -15.50 27.41
CA PRO A 61 -11.15 -14.16 27.11
C PRO A 61 -11.05 -13.26 28.36
N ALA A 62 -11.93 -13.40 29.34
CA ALA A 62 -11.87 -12.65 30.57
C ALA A 62 -10.66 -13.02 31.43
N THR A 63 -10.34 -14.33 31.55
CA THR A 63 -9.17 -14.84 32.27
C THR A 63 -7.88 -14.50 31.51
N PHE A 64 -7.92 -14.60 30.17
CA PHE A 64 -6.80 -14.25 29.30
C PHE A 64 -6.23 -12.86 29.60
N PHE A 65 -7.08 -11.85 29.80
CA PHE A 65 -6.61 -10.49 30.13
C PHE A 65 -6.32 -10.27 31.63
N LYS A 66 -6.73 -11.17 32.54
CA LYS A 66 -6.26 -11.14 33.93
C LYS A 66 -4.81 -11.58 34.02
N ASP A 67 -4.44 -12.58 33.23
CA ASP A 67 -3.07 -13.11 33.17
C ASP A 67 -2.13 -12.23 32.31
N ASN A 68 -2.72 -11.48 31.37
CA ASN A 68 -1.99 -10.63 30.42
C ASN A 68 -2.41 -9.16 30.59
N THR A 69 -1.84 -8.49 31.59
CA THR A 69 -2.17 -7.10 31.91
C THR A 69 -1.49 -6.11 30.94
N PRO A 70 -2.15 -5.00 30.57
CA PRO A 70 -1.56 -3.95 29.73
C PRO A 70 -0.27 -3.33 30.32
N PRO A 71 0.69 -2.92 29.46
CA PRO A 71 0.62 -2.94 28.00
C PRO A 71 0.80 -4.35 27.40
N VAL A 72 -0.05 -4.70 26.43
CA VAL A 72 -0.04 -6.03 25.79
C VAL A 72 0.07 -5.87 24.27
N PHE A 73 0.92 -6.69 23.66
CA PHE A 73 0.95 -6.86 22.22
C PHE A 73 0.37 -8.24 21.84
N VAL A 74 -0.79 -8.25 21.20
CA VAL A 74 -1.45 -9.45 20.66
C VAL A 74 -1.21 -9.53 19.16
N ASP A 75 -0.43 -10.52 18.74
CA ASP A 75 -0.12 -10.80 17.33
C ASP A 75 -1.16 -11.75 16.72
N GLU A 76 -1.53 -11.50 15.46
CA GLU A 76 -2.54 -12.23 14.69
C GLU A 76 -3.95 -12.24 15.34
N ILE A 77 -4.37 -11.05 15.82
CA ILE A 77 -5.64 -10.84 16.57
C ILE A 77 -6.90 -11.33 15.84
N GLN A 78 -6.85 -11.48 14.50
CA GLN A 78 -7.97 -11.98 13.70
C GLN A 78 -8.39 -13.41 14.06
N TYR A 79 -7.56 -14.18 14.76
CA TYR A 79 -7.89 -15.53 15.21
C TYR A 79 -8.77 -15.54 16.47
N ALA A 80 -8.78 -14.45 17.24
CA ALA A 80 -9.62 -14.33 18.44
C ALA A 80 -10.38 -13.00 18.47
N PRO A 81 -11.33 -12.75 17.53
CA PRO A 81 -12.09 -11.51 17.49
C PRO A 81 -12.99 -11.28 18.72
N ASN A 82 -13.29 -12.31 19.47
CA ASN A 82 -13.96 -12.24 20.77
C ASN A 82 -13.18 -11.50 21.85
N LEU A 83 -11.90 -11.20 21.66
CA LEU A 83 -11.13 -10.35 22.55
C LEU A 83 -11.50 -8.85 22.43
N PHE A 84 -12.02 -8.38 21.30
CA PHE A 84 -12.31 -6.95 21.10
C PHE A 84 -13.26 -6.34 22.14
N PRO A 85 -14.37 -6.98 22.56
CA PRO A 85 -15.22 -6.45 23.62
C PRO A 85 -14.48 -6.29 24.96
N TYR A 86 -13.58 -7.19 25.30
CA TYR A 86 -12.78 -7.12 26.54
C TYR A 86 -11.70 -6.03 26.47
N ILE A 87 -11.06 -5.85 25.31
CA ILE A 87 -10.16 -4.73 25.07
C ILE A 87 -10.92 -3.41 25.26
N LYS A 88 -12.10 -3.29 24.68
CA LYS A 88 -12.96 -2.12 24.86
C LYS A 88 -13.23 -1.84 26.34
N MET A 89 -13.69 -2.84 27.07
CA MET A 89 -14.02 -2.73 28.48
C MET A 89 -12.82 -2.20 29.29
N GLN A 90 -11.64 -2.79 29.12
CA GLN A 90 -10.44 -2.36 29.83
C GLN A 90 -9.98 -0.94 29.45
N VAL A 91 -10.07 -0.57 28.16
CA VAL A 91 -9.77 0.80 27.72
C VAL A 91 -10.73 1.81 28.35
N ASP A 92 -12.02 1.48 28.43
CA ASP A 92 -13.04 2.34 29.02
C ASP A 92 -12.87 2.48 30.55
N GLU A 93 -12.59 1.38 31.26
CA GLU A 93 -12.41 1.36 32.71
C GLU A 93 -11.17 2.12 33.16
N GLN A 94 -10.04 1.95 32.44
CA GLN A 94 -8.76 2.55 32.85
C GLN A 94 -8.51 3.91 32.18
N ASN A 95 -9.28 4.26 31.15
CA ASN A 95 -9.08 5.45 30.31
C ASN A 95 -7.60 5.63 29.85
N GLY A 96 -6.89 4.50 29.71
CA GLY A 96 -5.47 4.45 29.36
C GLY A 96 -5.22 4.61 27.87
N LYS A 97 -4.01 5.06 27.52
CA LYS A 97 -3.51 5.15 26.15
C LYS A 97 -2.36 4.18 25.94
N GLY A 98 -2.20 3.65 24.71
CA GLY A 98 -1.13 2.69 24.41
C GLY A 98 -1.19 1.40 25.22
N MET A 99 -2.38 0.99 25.64
CA MET A 99 -2.58 -0.22 26.45
C MET A 99 -2.47 -1.50 25.62
N PHE A 100 -2.98 -1.47 24.40
CA PHE A 100 -3.03 -2.63 23.51
C PHE A 100 -2.41 -2.31 22.17
N TYR A 101 -1.45 -3.16 21.77
CA TYR A 101 -0.90 -3.20 20.42
C TYR A 101 -1.39 -4.47 19.76
N LEU A 102 -1.94 -4.34 18.56
CA LEU A 102 -2.56 -5.44 17.83
C LEU A 102 -1.94 -5.53 16.45
N SER A 103 -1.69 -6.72 15.97
CA SER A 103 -1.34 -6.96 14.56
C SER A 103 -2.29 -7.94 13.92
N GLY A 104 -2.46 -7.81 12.60
CA GLY A 104 -3.24 -8.75 11.83
C GLY A 104 -3.06 -8.57 10.33
N SER A 105 -3.05 -9.70 9.62
CA SER A 105 -2.89 -9.72 8.16
C SER A 105 -4.21 -9.76 7.41
N GLN A 106 -5.29 -10.23 8.05
CA GLN A 106 -6.61 -10.39 7.44
C GLN A 106 -7.52 -9.20 7.74
N GLN A 107 -7.21 -8.05 7.14
CA GLN A 107 -7.92 -6.80 7.38
C GLN A 107 -9.45 -6.93 7.18
N PHE A 108 -9.90 -7.72 6.22
CA PHE A 108 -11.33 -7.91 5.96
C PHE A 108 -12.08 -8.51 7.15
N LYS A 109 -11.54 -9.57 7.77
CA LYS A 109 -12.12 -10.16 8.99
C LYS A 109 -12.04 -9.21 10.19
N LEU A 110 -10.92 -8.52 10.33
CA LEU A 110 -10.69 -7.56 11.41
C LEU A 110 -11.71 -6.42 11.36
N MET A 111 -11.86 -5.77 10.20
CA MET A 111 -12.74 -4.60 10.07
C MET A 111 -14.22 -4.91 10.33
N LYS A 112 -14.69 -6.11 9.99
CA LYS A 112 -16.05 -6.53 10.30
C LYS A 112 -16.32 -6.58 11.81
N ASN A 113 -15.34 -7.00 12.61
CA ASN A 113 -15.49 -7.19 14.06
C ASN A 113 -15.10 -5.94 14.87
N VAL A 114 -14.14 -5.15 14.36
CA VAL A 114 -13.63 -3.93 15.00
C VAL A 114 -14.67 -2.80 15.01
N GLY A 115 -15.41 -2.62 13.89
CA GLY A 115 -16.34 -1.49 13.73
C GLY A 115 -17.43 -1.45 14.82
N GLU A 116 -17.85 -2.59 15.32
CA GLU A 116 -18.91 -2.67 16.36
C GLU A 116 -18.36 -2.51 17.78
N SER A 117 -17.12 -2.92 18.05
CA SER A 117 -16.59 -3.01 19.41
C SER A 117 -15.68 -1.87 19.83
N LEU A 118 -14.80 -1.37 18.95
CA LEU A 118 -13.69 -0.46 19.30
C LEU A 118 -13.78 0.95 18.67
N ALA A 119 -14.95 1.35 18.18
CA ALA A 119 -15.16 2.68 17.60
C ALA A 119 -14.69 3.80 18.57
N GLY A 120 -13.81 4.69 18.08
CA GLY A 120 -13.23 5.79 18.84
C GLY A 120 -12.12 5.42 19.84
N ARG A 121 -11.80 4.13 20.00
CA ARG A 121 -10.80 3.61 20.95
C ARG A 121 -9.57 3.00 20.28
N LEU A 122 -9.68 2.71 18.98
CA LEU A 122 -8.68 2.04 18.17
C LEU A 122 -8.12 2.96 17.10
N GLY A 123 -6.81 3.13 17.10
CA GLY A 123 -6.06 3.67 15.96
C GLY A 123 -5.71 2.56 14.98
N ILE A 124 -6.01 2.73 13.70
CA ILE A 124 -5.71 1.74 12.66
C ILE A 124 -4.65 2.29 11.74
N LEU A 125 -3.55 1.57 11.59
CA LEU A 125 -2.41 1.91 10.77
C LEU A 125 -2.14 0.81 9.74
N ASN A 126 -1.86 1.22 8.49
CA ASN A 126 -1.55 0.29 7.41
C ASN A 126 -0.03 0.29 7.17
N LEU A 127 0.61 -0.87 7.37
CA LEU A 127 2.00 -1.10 7.03
C LEU A 127 2.08 -1.83 5.69
N LEU A 128 2.72 -1.21 4.72
CA LEU A 128 3.00 -1.81 3.41
C LEU A 128 4.43 -2.39 3.36
N GLY A 129 4.83 -2.95 2.22
CA GLY A 129 6.21 -3.30 1.95
C GLY A 129 7.14 -2.09 2.09
N LEU A 130 8.45 -2.30 2.08
CA LEU A 130 9.42 -1.20 2.18
C LEU A 130 9.22 -0.20 1.04
N SER A 131 9.22 1.10 1.37
CA SER A 131 9.40 2.13 0.36
C SER A 131 10.87 2.21 -0.06
N LEU A 132 11.13 2.82 -1.22
CA LEU A 132 12.50 3.07 -1.68
C LEU A 132 13.30 3.87 -0.64
N ARG A 133 12.65 4.84 0.04
CA ARG A 133 13.28 5.61 1.12
C ARG A 133 13.67 4.73 2.31
N GLU A 134 12.77 3.87 2.76
CA GLU A 134 13.06 2.94 3.85
C GLU A 134 14.17 1.95 3.48
N TYR A 135 14.11 1.39 2.27
CA TYR A 135 15.17 0.53 1.74
C TYR A 135 16.53 1.24 1.70
N GLN A 136 16.57 2.48 1.26
CA GLN A 136 17.77 3.32 1.25
C GLN A 136 18.11 3.91 2.63
N GLN A 137 17.34 3.62 3.68
CA GLN A 137 17.54 4.16 5.03
C GLN A 137 17.56 5.71 5.07
N ILE A 138 16.67 6.33 4.32
CA ILE A 138 16.43 7.78 4.31
C ILE A 138 15.44 8.10 5.41
N LYS A 139 15.72 9.13 6.22
CA LYS A 139 14.86 9.53 7.34
C LYS A 139 13.71 10.45 6.94
N PHE A 140 13.87 11.16 5.83
CA PHE A 140 12.84 12.05 5.31
C PHE A 140 11.52 11.29 5.06
N ASN A 141 10.45 11.72 5.73
CA ASN A 141 9.17 11.00 5.78
C ASN A 141 7.95 11.88 5.43
N ASP A 142 8.09 12.93 4.64
CA ASP A 142 6.89 13.67 4.20
C ASP A 142 6.21 12.96 3.03
N ALA A 143 4.86 13.05 3.00
CA ALA A 143 4.09 12.58 1.87
C ALA A 143 4.51 13.32 0.59
N PHE A 144 4.61 12.60 -0.51
CA PHE A 144 5.06 13.20 -1.77
C PHE A 144 4.08 14.26 -2.26
N LEU A 145 4.61 15.45 -2.55
CA LEU A 145 3.89 16.54 -3.19
C LEU A 145 4.87 17.31 -4.11
N PRO A 146 4.53 17.60 -5.38
CA PRO A 146 5.48 18.23 -6.31
C PRO A 146 5.55 19.76 -6.12
N VAL A 147 5.94 20.21 -4.92
CA VAL A 147 6.10 21.62 -4.54
C VAL A 147 7.55 21.92 -4.14
N GLU A 148 7.94 23.18 -4.21
CA GLU A 148 9.32 23.62 -3.96
C GLU A 148 9.79 23.28 -2.54
N GLU A 149 8.92 23.46 -1.56
CA GLU A 149 9.19 23.15 -0.14
C GLU A 149 9.57 21.68 0.04
N TYR A 150 8.81 20.78 -0.61
CA TYR A 150 9.09 19.35 -0.59
C TYR A 150 10.44 19.02 -1.23
N PHE A 151 10.69 19.55 -2.42
CA PHE A 151 11.95 19.28 -3.13
C PHE A 151 13.16 19.82 -2.38
N THR A 152 13.06 21.02 -1.79
CA THR A 152 14.12 21.61 -0.96
C THR A 152 14.43 20.78 0.27
N ALA A 153 13.40 20.30 0.96
CA ALA A 153 13.55 19.46 2.14
C ALA A 153 14.14 18.08 1.77
N ARG A 154 13.58 17.43 0.73
CA ARG A 154 13.99 16.11 0.27
C ARG A 154 15.43 16.07 -0.26
N LYS A 155 15.89 17.17 -0.89
CA LYS A 155 17.25 17.29 -1.43
C LYS A 155 18.34 17.10 -0.38
N LYS A 156 18.07 17.41 0.89
CA LYS A 156 19.04 17.27 1.99
C LYS A 156 19.40 15.79 2.28
N GLU A 157 18.50 14.87 1.95
CA GLU A 157 18.69 13.43 2.18
C GLU A 157 18.59 12.61 0.88
N LEU A 158 18.88 13.24 -0.27
CA LEU A 158 18.75 12.58 -1.56
C LEU A 158 19.81 11.47 -1.71
N LYS A 159 19.35 10.27 -2.06
CA LYS A 159 20.22 9.16 -2.48
C LYS A 159 19.88 8.79 -3.91
N PRO A 160 20.78 9.04 -4.86
CA PRO A 160 20.57 8.63 -6.25
C PRO A 160 20.44 7.12 -6.36
N ILE A 161 19.67 6.68 -7.34
CA ILE A 161 19.58 5.29 -7.75
C ILE A 161 19.90 5.18 -9.23
N THR A 162 20.73 4.20 -9.60
CA THR A 162 21.02 3.96 -11.01
C THR A 162 19.82 3.37 -11.73
N TYR A 163 19.76 3.51 -13.04
CA TYR A 163 18.69 2.92 -13.85
C TYR A 163 18.61 1.38 -13.65
N GLU A 164 19.76 0.72 -13.62
CA GLU A 164 19.85 -0.72 -13.43
C GLU A 164 19.39 -1.15 -12.03
N ASP A 165 19.81 -0.44 -10.98
CA ASP A 165 19.39 -0.79 -9.62
C ASP A 165 17.91 -0.47 -9.38
N LEU A 166 17.37 0.58 -10.00
CA LEU A 166 15.95 0.85 -9.98
C LEU A 166 15.13 -0.33 -10.54
N TRP A 167 15.54 -0.87 -11.70
CA TRP A 167 14.84 -1.99 -12.30
C TRP A 167 15.01 -3.30 -11.52
N LYS A 168 16.15 -3.48 -10.83
CA LYS A 168 16.29 -4.58 -9.86
C LYS A 168 15.28 -4.45 -8.72
N VAL A 169 15.12 -3.24 -8.15
CA VAL A 169 14.14 -2.98 -7.09
C VAL A 169 12.71 -3.19 -7.61
N ILE A 170 12.35 -2.64 -8.77
CA ILE A 170 11.03 -2.84 -9.39
C ILE A 170 10.74 -4.34 -9.59
N HIS A 171 11.69 -5.11 -10.11
CA HIS A 171 11.51 -6.53 -10.34
C HIS A 171 11.48 -7.35 -9.04
N ARG A 172 12.32 -7.01 -8.06
CA ARG A 172 12.43 -7.74 -6.81
C ARG A 172 11.26 -7.45 -5.86
N GLY A 173 10.62 -6.28 -5.98
CA GLY A 173 9.48 -5.88 -5.18
C GLY A 173 9.86 -5.19 -3.87
N SER A 174 8.94 -5.13 -2.93
CA SER A 174 9.05 -4.35 -1.69
C SER A 174 9.02 -5.18 -0.41
N MET A 175 9.04 -6.52 -0.52
CA MET A 175 9.02 -7.41 0.64
C MET A 175 10.36 -7.32 1.40
N PRO A 176 10.34 -7.00 2.73
CA PRO A 176 11.58 -6.77 3.48
C PRO A 176 12.60 -7.89 3.38
N ASP A 177 12.18 -9.13 3.62
CA ASP A 177 13.09 -10.27 3.61
C ASP A 177 13.77 -10.47 2.25
N LEU A 178 13.03 -10.22 1.17
CA LEU A 178 13.56 -10.37 -0.18
C LEU A 178 14.49 -9.22 -0.56
N LEU A 179 14.19 -7.99 -0.15
CA LEU A 179 15.04 -6.82 -0.43
C LEU A 179 16.34 -6.82 0.38
N LEU A 180 16.29 -7.33 1.62
CA LEU A 180 17.44 -7.32 2.54
C LEU A 180 18.40 -8.48 2.36
N ASN A 181 17.97 -9.55 1.69
CA ASN A 181 18.76 -10.74 1.48
C ASN A 181 18.92 -10.99 -0.02
N GLU A 182 20.00 -10.50 -0.60
CA GLU A 182 20.27 -10.64 -2.04
C GLU A 182 20.35 -12.11 -2.49
N ASP A 183 20.78 -13.01 -1.59
CA ASP A 183 20.89 -14.45 -1.83
C ASP A 183 19.54 -15.18 -1.86
N TYR A 184 18.45 -14.52 -1.45
CA TYR A 184 17.12 -15.14 -1.49
C TYR A 184 16.64 -15.25 -2.94
N ASP A 185 16.30 -16.46 -3.33
CA ASP A 185 15.74 -16.75 -4.64
C ASP A 185 14.34 -16.12 -4.77
N TRP A 186 14.22 -15.16 -5.66
CA TRP A 186 13.00 -14.41 -5.92
C TRP A 186 11.84 -15.30 -6.36
N GLN A 187 12.12 -16.32 -7.16
CA GLN A 187 11.10 -17.22 -7.71
C GLN A 187 10.56 -18.16 -6.62
N ILE A 188 11.44 -18.73 -5.80
CA ILE A 188 11.05 -19.57 -4.67
C ILE A 188 10.25 -18.75 -3.65
N PHE A 189 10.68 -17.50 -3.39
CA PHE A 189 10.00 -16.62 -2.44
C PHE A 189 8.55 -16.35 -2.86
N TYR A 190 8.32 -15.84 -4.07
CA TYR A 190 6.95 -15.53 -4.51
C TYR A 190 6.11 -16.78 -4.81
N ALA A 191 6.70 -17.88 -5.24
CA ALA A 191 6.00 -19.16 -5.35
C ALA A 191 5.43 -19.59 -4.00
N SER A 192 6.26 -19.54 -2.95
CA SER A 192 5.85 -19.87 -1.59
C SER A 192 4.84 -18.85 -1.03
N TYR A 193 5.05 -17.56 -1.29
CA TYR A 193 4.13 -16.49 -0.88
C TYR A 193 2.74 -16.68 -1.47
N VAL A 194 2.64 -16.92 -2.78
CA VAL A 194 1.35 -17.16 -3.47
C VAL A 194 0.68 -18.39 -2.90
N LYS A 195 1.41 -19.51 -2.79
CA LYS A 195 0.85 -20.78 -2.34
C LYS A 195 0.38 -20.76 -0.89
N THR A 196 1.19 -20.25 0.02
CA THR A 196 0.91 -20.34 1.46
C THR A 196 -0.01 -19.22 1.96
N TYR A 197 0.16 -18.02 1.44
CA TYR A 197 -0.58 -16.85 1.89
C TYR A 197 -1.93 -16.72 1.19
N ILE A 198 -1.90 -16.75 -0.12
CA ILE A 198 -3.10 -16.44 -0.91
C ILE A 198 -4.09 -17.58 -0.83
N GLU A 199 -3.62 -18.82 -0.94
CA GLU A 199 -4.48 -19.99 -0.79
C GLU A 199 -5.14 -20.04 0.59
N ARG A 200 -4.41 -19.78 1.67
CA ARG A 200 -4.94 -19.83 3.03
C ARG A 200 -5.93 -18.69 3.31
N ASP A 201 -5.51 -17.45 3.08
CA ASP A 201 -6.33 -16.28 3.45
C ASP A 201 -7.57 -16.16 2.56
N VAL A 202 -7.44 -16.49 1.29
CA VAL A 202 -8.58 -16.49 0.37
C VAL A 202 -9.54 -17.63 0.66
N ARG A 203 -9.04 -18.83 0.97
CA ARG A 203 -9.86 -19.98 1.34
C ARG A 203 -10.73 -19.66 2.55
N GLU A 204 -10.16 -19.02 3.57
CA GLU A 204 -10.89 -18.63 4.78
C GLU A 204 -11.90 -17.49 4.53
N LEU A 205 -11.63 -16.58 3.60
CA LEU A 205 -12.50 -15.43 3.33
C LEU A 205 -13.62 -15.71 2.34
N THR A 206 -13.44 -16.68 1.44
CA THR A 206 -14.32 -16.82 0.27
C THR A 206 -15.08 -18.13 0.20
N GLN A 207 -14.80 -19.12 1.06
CA GLN A 207 -15.28 -20.49 0.89
C GLN A 207 -15.01 -21.04 -0.52
N VAL A 208 -13.87 -20.65 -1.12
CA VAL A 208 -13.54 -20.95 -2.51
C VAL A 208 -13.19 -22.41 -2.64
N GLY A 209 -14.00 -23.16 -3.36
CA GLY A 209 -13.69 -24.51 -3.81
C GLY A 209 -12.74 -24.55 -5.02
N ASP A 210 -12.27 -23.38 -5.52
CA ASP A 210 -11.48 -23.31 -6.75
C ASP A 210 -10.27 -22.36 -6.61
N GLU A 211 -9.24 -22.85 -5.93
CA GLU A 211 -7.97 -22.14 -5.72
C GLU A 211 -7.28 -21.81 -7.04
N VAL A 212 -7.37 -22.71 -8.03
CA VAL A 212 -6.76 -22.55 -9.35
C VAL A 212 -7.34 -21.33 -10.06
N LYS A 213 -8.66 -21.15 -10.02
CA LYS A 213 -9.30 -19.97 -10.60
C LYS A 213 -8.94 -18.69 -9.89
N PHE A 214 -8.75 -18.72 -8.57
CA PHE A 214 -8.31 -17.53 -7.84
C PHE A 214 -6.89 -17.11 -8.23
N ILE A 215 -5.95 -18.05 -8.35
CA ILE A 215 -4.60 -17.77 -8.85
C ILE A 215 -4.67 -17.23 -10.29
N THR A 216 -5.50 -17.84 -11.14
CA THR A 216 -5.74 -17.35 -12.51
C THR A 216 -6.30 -15.93 -12.51
N PHE A 217 -7.23 -15.62 -11.59
CA PHE A 217 -7.76 -14.27 -11.40
C PHE A 217 -6.66 -13.29 -10.98
N MET A 218 -5.79 -13.67 -10.06
CA MET A 218 -4.65 -12.81 -9.65
C MET A 218 -3.69 -12.54 -10.81
N ILE A 219 -3.39 -13.54 -11.64
CA ILE A 219 -2.57 -13.37 -12.84
C ILE A 219 -3.26 -12.39 -13.80
N ALA A 220 -4.56 -12.53 -14.04
CA ALA A 220 -5.33 -11.63 -14.88
C ALA A 220 -5.35 -10.19 -14.33
N VAL A 221 -5.49 -10.03 -13.02
CA VAL A 221 -5.42 -8.72 -12.35
C VAL A 221 -4.00 -8.12 -12.46
N ALA A 222 -2.94 -8.91 -12.28
CA ALA A 222 -1.56 -8.46 -12.43
C ALA A 222 -1.24 -8.00 -13.86
N SER A 223 -1.82 -8.68 -14.86
CA SER A 223 -1.59 -8.35 -16.28
C SER A 223 -2.19 -7.00 -16.71
N ILE A 224 -3.10 -6.42 -15.92
CA ILE A 224 -3.71 -5.11 -16.16
C ILE A 224 -3.24 -4.02 -15.19
N THR A 225 -2.14 -4.23 -14.46
CA THR A 225 -1.58 -3.17 -13.62
C THR A 225 -1.28 -1.91 -14.44
N GLY A 226 -1.64 -0.74 -13.93
CA GLY A 226 -1.55 0.53 -14.66
C GLY A 226 -2.69 0.79 -15.66
N GLN A 227 -3.71 -0.06 -15.73
CA GLN A 227 -4.80 0.05 -16.71
C GLN A 227 -6.16 0.28 -16.04
N LEU A 228 -7.12 0.74 -16.82
CA LEU A 228 -8.52 0.86 -16.42
C LEU A 228 -9.10 -0.53 -16.11
N LEU A 229 -9.74 -0.64 -14.96
CA LEU A 229 -10.37 -1.87 -14.52
C LEU A 229 -11.60 -2.21 -15.35
N ASN A 230 -11.60 -3.38 -15.99
CA ASN A 230 -12.80 -3.95 -16.61
C ASN A 230 -13.11 -5.29 -15.94
N ILE A 231 -13.92 -5.25 -14.87
CA ILE A 231 -14.24 -6.42 -14.06
C ILE A 231 -14.98 -7.51 -14.87
N SER A 232 -15.85 -7.13 -15.79
CA SER A 232 -16.58 -8.07 -16.65
C SER A 232 -15.64 -8.83 -17.58
N SER A 233 -14.64 -8.14 -18.15
CA SER A 233 -13.62 -8.76 -18.97
C SER A 233 -12.75 -9.72 -18.17
N LEU A 234 -12.32 -9.31 -16.95
CA LEU A 234 -11.57 -10.19 -16.05
C LEU A 234 -12.36 -11.44 -15.69
N ALA A 235 -13.63 -11.30 -15.30
CA ALA A 235 -14.50 -12.41 -14.97
C ALA A 235 -14.65 -13.40 -16.14
N LYS A 236 -14.87 -12.88 -17.34
CA LYS A 236 -14.96 -13.69 -18.56
C LYS A 236 -13.68 -14.47 -18.85
N ASN A 237 -12.52 -13.81 -18.77
CA ASN A 237 -11.22 -14.42 -19.08
C ASN A 237 -10.85 -15.55 -18.08
N VAL A 238 -11.29 -15.43 -16.83
CA VAL A 238 -11.04 -16.41 -15.78
C VAL A 238 -12.11 -17.52 -15.73
N GLY A 239 -13.26 -17.30 -16.36
CA GLY A 239 -14.39 -18.24 -16.32
C GLY A 239 -15.11 -18.25 -14.99
N ILE A 240 -15.33 -17.06 -14.38
CA ILE A 240 -16.09 -16.84 -13.14
C ILE A 240 -17.22 -15.83 -13.34
N SER A 241 -18.15 -15.75 -12.40
CA SER A 241 -19.19 -14.72 -12.42
C SER A 241 -18.61 -13.34 -12.10
N VAL A 242 -19.25 -12.26 -12.60
CA VAL A 242 -18.86 -10.89 -12.29
C VAL A 242 -18.89 -10.63 -10.78
N SER A 243 -19.92 -11.11 -10.09
CA SER A 243 -20.04 -10.99 -8.63
C SER A 243 -18.91 -11.70 -7.86
N THR A 244 -18.42 -12.82 -8.38
CA THR A 244 -17.24 -13.51 -7.82
C THR A 244 -15.98 -12.67 -8.04
N ALA A 245 -15.80 -12.12 -9.24
CA ALA A 245 -14.67 -11.27 -9.55
C ALA A 245 -14.64 -9.99 -8.69
N GLU A 246 -15.79 -9.34 -8.49
CA GLU A 246 -15.92 -8.17 -7.61
C GLU A 246 -15.56 -8.51 -6.15
N ARG A 247 -16.05 -9.62 -5.64
CA ARG A 247 -15.72 -10.09 -4.29
C ARG A 247 -14.23 -10.39 -4.14
N TRP A 248 -13.64 -11.09 -5.10
CA TRP A 248 -12.19 -11.40 -5.08
C TRP A 248 -11.32 -10.15 -5.20
N LEU A 249 -11.70 -9.22 -6.08
CA LEU A 249 -11.01 -7.94 -6.17
C LEU A 249 -11.09 -7.14 -4.86
N SER A 250 -12.27 -7.11 -4.22
CA SER A 250 -12.46 -6.45 -2.92
C SER A 250 -11.51 -7.02 -1.85
N ILE A 251 -11.26 -8.33 -1.85
CA ILE A 251 -10.28 -8.95 -0.96
C ILE A 251 -8.86 -8.45 -1.26
N LEU A 252 -8.45 -8.45 -2.54
CA LEU A 252 -7.11 -7.98 -2.92
C LEU A 252 -6.89 -6.51 -2.55
N VAL A 253 -7.91 -5.67 -2.70
CA VAL A 253 -7.87 -4.25 -2.30
C VAL A 253 -7.79 -4.12 -0.79
N THR A 254 -8.65 -4.81 -0.05
CA THR A 254 -8.68 -4.74 1.42
C THR A 254 -7.39 -5.27 2.05
N CYS A 255 -6.76 -6.28 1.44
CA CYS A 255 -5.46 -6.79 1.88
C CYS A 255 -4.26 -5.94 1.42
N ASN A 256 -4.49 -4.79 0.78
CA ASN A 256 -3.46 -3.91 0.24
C ASN A 256 -2.50 -4.59 -0.77
N ILE A 257 -2.98 -5.60 -1.50
CA ILE A 257 -2.26 -6.22 -2.63
C ILE A 257 -2.45 -5.35 -3.87
N VAL A 258 -3.66 -4.80 -4.02
CA VAL A 258 -4.06 -3.94 -5.13
C VAL A 258 -4.56 -2.59 -4.60
N TYR A 259 -4.20 -1.53 -5.29
CA TYR A 259 -4.71 -0.18 -5.09
C TYR A 259 -5.56 0.25 -6.29
N LEU A 260 -6.72 0.84 -6.02
CA LEU A 260 -7.60 1.39 -7.04
C LEU A 260 -7.50 2.90 -7.07
N LEU A 261 -6.79 3.44 -8.05
CA LEU A 261 -6.71 4.89 -8.30
C LEU A 261 -7.99 5.35 -8.99
N ARG A 262 -8.73 6.23 -8.32
CA ARG A 262 -10.02 6.72 -8.82
C ARG A 262 -9.85 7.90 -9.78
N PRO A 263 -10.76 8.09 -10.74
CA PRO A 263 -10.71 9.26 -11.61
C PRO A 263 -11.12 10.50 -10.83
N TYR A 264 -10.48 11.63 -11.14
CA TYR A 264 -10.91 12.93 -10.64
C TYR A 264 -12.23 13.37 -11.29
N ALA A 265 -13.13 13.90 -10.50
CA ALA A 265 -14.31 14.62 -10.95
C ALA A 265 -14.69 15.67 -9.89
N ASN A 266 -15.23 16.83 -10.29
CA ASN A 266 -15.68 17.86 -9.35
C ASN A 266 -16.75 17.35 -8.37
N ASN A 267 -17.62 16.46 -8.86
CA ASN A 267 -18.62 15.80 -8.02
C ASN A 267 -18.01 14.56 -7.37
N VAL A 268 -17.93 14.53 -6.03
CA VAL A 268 -17.36 13.44 -5.25
C VAL A 268 -18.02 12.10 -5.56
N LEU A 269 -19.35 12.07 -5.73
CA LEU A 269 -20.09 10.86 -6.08
C LEU A 269 -19.63 10.29 -7.43
N LYS A 270 -19.32 11.15 -8.41
CA LYS A 270 -18.79 10.73 -9.71
C LYS A 270 -17.37 10.15 -9.62
N ARG A 271 -16.56 10.55 -8.63
CA ARG A 271 -15.25 9.94 -8.36
C ARG A 271 -15.39 8.48 -7.93
N VAL A 272 -16.43 8.16 -7.17
CA VAL A 272 -16.63 6.81 -6.62
C VAL A 272 -17.19 5.83 -7.65
N VAL A 273 -18.09 6.28 -8.52
CA VAL A 273 -18.82 5.39 -9.45
C VAL A 273 -18.14 5.19 -10.81
N LYS A 274 -17.13 5.99 -11.14
CA LYS A 274 -16.39 5.84 -12.41
C LYS A 274 -15.31 4.75 -12.29
N THR A 275 -14.98 4.14 -13.43
CA THR A 275 -13.97 3.09 -13.55
C THR A 275 -12.60 3.55 -13.04
N PRO A 276 -12.00 2.88 -12.04
CA PRO A 276 -10.66 3.20 -11.56
C PRO A 276 -9.57 2.58 -12.45
N LYS A 277 -8.32 3.08 -12.31
CA LYS A 277 -7.12 2.35 -12.70
C LYS A 277 -6.69 1.41 -11.56
N LEU A 278 -6.09 0.29 -11.91
CA LEU A 278 -5.65 -0.74 -10.98
C LEU A 278 -4.13 -0.80 -10.91
N TYR A 279 -3.57 -0.84 -9.69
CA TYR A 279 -2.13 -0.95 -9.47
C TYR A 279 -1.82 -2.00 -8.42
N PHE A 280 -0.83 -2.86 -8.67
CA PHE A 280 -0.26 -3.72 -7.65
C PHE A 280 0.60 -2.90 -6.68
N MET A 281 0.48 -3.17 -5.37
CA MET A 281 1.28 -2.48 -4.36
C MET A 281 2.67 -3.07 -4.20
N ASP A 282 2.89 -4.29 -4.70
CA ASP A 282 4.19 -4.93 -4.79
C ASP A 282 4.48 -5.33 -6.24
N THR A 283 5.45 -4.65 -6.86
CA THR A 283 5.81 -4.88 -8.26
C THR A 283 6.49 -6.23 -8.48
N GLY A 284 7.17 -6.77 -7.46
CA GLY A 284 7.80 -8.08 -7.53
C GLY A 284 6.77 -9.21 -7.60
N LEU A 285 5.70 -9.12 -6.81
CA LEU A 285 4.57 -10.05 -6.90
C LEU A 285 3.90 -9.97 -8.29
N ALA A 286 3.68 -8.76 -8.80
CA ALA A 286 3.13 -8.57 -10.15
C ALA A 286 4.04 -9.18 -11.22
N ALA A 287 5.36 -8.97 -11.13
CA ALA A 287 6.34 -9.53 -12.06
C ALA A 287 6.36 -11.07 -12.01
N TYR A 288 6.26 -11.65 -10.81
CA TYR A 288 6.18 -13.10 -10.62
C TYR A 288 4.92 -13.68 -11.28
N LEU A 289 3.76 -13.10 -11.02
CA LEU A 289 2.47 -13.54 -11.57
C LEU A 289 2.44 -13.43 -13.10
N THR A 290 3.03 -12.39 -13.67
CA THR A 290 3.06 -12.15 -15.13
C THR A 290 4.29 -12.72 -15.83
N LYS A 291 5.12 -13.51 -15.11
CA LYS A 291 6.28 -14.26 -15.63
C LYS A 291 7.41 -13.41 -16.22
N TRP A 292 7.61 -12.20 -15.69
CA TRP A 292 8.80 -11.41 -15.98
C TRP A 292 9.97 -11.92 -15.12
N THR A 293 10.75 -12.84 -15.65
CA THR A 293 11.71 -13.67 -14.90
C THR A 293 12.95 -12.95 -14.40
N THR A 294 13.33 -11.85 -15.03
CA THR A 294 14.48 -11.02 -14.63
C THR A 294 14.18 -9.53 -14.79
N ALA A 295 14.94 -8.69 -14.09
CA ALA A 295 14.87 -7.24 -14.24
C ALA A 295 15.13 -6.78 -15.69
N ASP A 296 16.07 -7.43 -16.39
CA ASP A 296 16.41 -7.11 -17.77
C ASP A 296 15.27 -7.44 -18.74
N VAL A 297 14.62 -8.58 -18.56
CA VAL A 297 13.46 -8.96 -19.38
C VAL A 297 12.29 -8.01 -19.12
N LEU A 298 12.06 -7.62 -17.87
CA LEU A 298 10.99 -6.69 -17.50
C LEU A 298 11.22 -5.29 -18.08
N LYS A 299 12.43 -4.70 -17.88
CA LYS A 299 12.72 -3.32 -18.31
C LYS A 299 12.63 -3.12 -19.83
N ASN A 300 12.89 -4.18 -20.59
CA ASN A 300 12.84 -4.19 -22.07
C ASN A 300 11.51 -4.75 -22.61
N GLY A 301 10.65 -5.27 -21.74
CA GLY A 301 9.39 -5.91 -22.10
C GLY A 301 8.25 -4.93 -22.39
N ALA A 302 7.18 -5.46 -22.96
CA ALA A 302 6.01 -4.67 -23.32
C ALA A 302 5.32 -4.00 -22.13
N MET A 303 5.46 -4.55 -20.92
CA MET A 303 4.86 -4.00 -19.70
C MET A 303 5.80 -3.05 -18.93
N ALA A 304 6.99 -2.74 -19.42
CA ALA A 304 7.96 -1.92 -18.70
C ALA A 304 7.40 -0.54 -18.29
N GLY A 305 6.64 0.13 -19.16
CA GLY A 305 5.97 1.39 -18.84
C GLY A 305 4.97 1.24 -17.70
N ALA A 306 4.09 0.23 -17.76
CA ALA A 306 3.09 -0.06 -16.74
C ALA A 306 3.73 -0.43 -15.38
N PHE A 307 4.83 -1.16 -15.38
CA PHE A 307 5.56 -1.48 -14.14
C PHE A 307 6.26 -0.26 -13.54
N PHE A 308 6.83 0.61 -14.36
CA PHE A 308 7.40 1.86 -13.87
C PHE A 308 6.31 2.75 -13.24
N GLU A 309 5.18 2.94 -13.93
CA GLU A 309 4.03 3.69 -13.41
C GLU A 309 3.50 3.05 -12.12
N THR A 310 3.33 1.72 -12.08
CA THR A 310 2.91 0.98 -10.89
C THR A 310 3.85 1.21 -9.71
N PHE A 311 5.16 1.17 -9.94
CA PHE A 311 6.16 1.43 -8.90
C PHE A 311 6.04 2.86 -8.36
N VAL A 312 5.94 3.86 -9.24
CA VAL A 312 5.79 5.28 -8.84
C VAL A 312 4.52 5.48 -8.01
N ILE A 313 3.38 4.95 -8.47
CA ILE A 313 2.12 5.04 -7.72
C ILE A 313 2.25 4.35 -6.36
N ALA A 314 2.84 3.15 -6.30
CA ALA A 314 3.03 2.42 -5.04
C ALA A 314 3.91 3.22 -4.06
N GLU A 315 5.01 3.82 -4.53
CA GLU A 315 5.90 4.64 -3.69
C GLU A 315 5.18 5.90 -3.17
N ILE A 316 4.40 6.58 -4.01
CA ILE A 316 3.61 7.74 -3.58
C ILE A 316 2.56 7.31 -2.55
N VAL A 317 1.79 6.25 -2.78
CA VAL A 317 0.80 5.72 -1.83
C VAL A 317 1.45 5.36 -0.49
N LYS A 318 2.62 4.68 -0.50
CA LYS A 318 3.38 4.36 0.71
C LYS A 318 3.76 5.63 1.48
N SER A 319 4.15 6.71 0.80
CA SER A 319 4.50 7.97 1.45
C SER A 319 3.35 8.58 2.24
N TYR A 320 2.11 8.44 1.75
CA TYR A 320 0.89 8.88 2.45
C TYR A 320 0.54 7.96 3.63
N TYR A 321 0.57 6.64 3.43
CA TYR A 321 0.29 5.67 4.49
C TYR A 321 1.30 5.79 5.64
N ASN A 322 2.56 6.04 5.35
CA ASN A 322 3.61 6.29 6.33
C ASN A 322 3.41 7.60 7.12
N LYS A 323 2.51 8.48 6.68
CA LYS A 323 2.03 9.67 7.42
C LYS A 323 0.70 9.44 8.12
N GLY A 324 0.17 8.21 8.11
CA GLY A 324 -1.12 7.86 8.70
C GLY A 324 -2.34 8.31 7.87
N ILE A 325 -2.14 8.68 6.60
CA ILE A 325 -3.22 9.06 5.69
C ILE A 325 -3.72 7.81 4.98
N ALA A 326 -4.80 7.22 5.52
CA ALA A 326 -5.36 5.98 5.02
C ALA A 326 -6.05 6.12 3.65
N GLU A 327 -6.54 7.30 3.33
CA GLU A 327 -7.15 7.63 2.04
C GLU A 327 -6.35 8.76 1.38
N PRO A 328 -5.28 8.44 0.65
CA PRO A 328 -4.49 9.45 -0.05
C PRO A 328 -5.32 10.22 -1.06
N PRO A 329 -5.16 11.55 -1.16
CA PRO A 329 -5.91 12.39 -2.10
C PRO A 329 -5.35 12.28 -3.52
N LEU A 330 -5.34 11.07 -4.04
CA LEU A 330 -4.74 10.69 -5.32
C LEU A 330 -5.83 10.32 -6.32
N TYR A 331 -5.71 10.85 -7.54
CA TYR A 331 -6.65 10.62 -8.62
C TYR A 331 -5.90 10.52 -9.95
N PHE A 332 -6.51 9.97 -10.99
CA PHE A 332 -6.10 10.21 -12.37
C PHE A 332 -7.15 11.06 -13.08
N TYR A 333 -6.80 11.62 -14.22
CA TYR A 333 -7.77 12.33 -15.07
C TYR A 333 -7.88 11.64 -16.42
N ARG A 334 -9.10 11.53 -16.90
CA ARG A 334 -9.38 11.11 -18.27
C ARG A 334 -10.73 11.69 -18.72
N ASP A 335 -10.72 12.33 -19.88
CA ASP A 335 -11.93 12.90 -20.47
C ASP A 335 -12.47 12.04 -21.63
N LYS A 336 -13.54 12.52 -22.26
CA LYS A 336 -14.17 11.86 -23.41
C LYS A 336 -13.30 11.91 -24.67
N GLU A 337 -12.40 12.88 -24.76
CA GLU A 337 -11.44 13.06 -25.86
C GLU A 337 -10.17 12.22 -25.66
N GLN A 338 -10.15 11.34 -24.66
CA GLN A 338 -9.01 10.50 -24.30
C GLN A 338 -7.77 11.26 -23.82
N LYS A 339 -7.92 12.54 -23.42
CA LYS A 339 -6.86 13.25 -22.73
C LYS A 339 -6.73 12.66 -21.33
N GLU A 340 -5.53 12.26 -20.98
CA GLU A 340 -5.24 11.55 -19.72
C GLU A 340 -4.11 12.27 -18.97
N ILE A 341 -4.20 12.30 -17.64
CA ILE A 341 -3.14 12.67 -16.72
C ILE A 341 -2.98 11.48 -15.77
N ASP A 342 -1.77 10.92 -15.70
CA ASP A 342 -1.49 9.68 -14.97
C ASP A 342 -1.83 9.81 -13.50
N LEU A 343 -1.47 10.94 -12.86
CA LEU A 343 -1.74 11.19 -11.45
C LEU A 343 -2.09 12.67 -11.20
N LEU A 344 -3.10 12.89 -10.37
CA LEU A 344 -3.42 14.18 -9.75
C LEU A 344 -3.32 14.03 -8.23
N ILE A 345 -2.59 14.91 -7.59
CA ILE A 345 -2.56 15.01 -6.13
C ILE A 345 -3.37 16.24 -5.71
N GLU A 346 -4.41 16.05 -4.91
CA GLU A 346 -5.22 17.13 -4.38
C GLU A 346 -4.68 17.60 -3.02
N CYS A 347 -4.29 18.85 -2.93
CA CYS A 347 -3.84 19.45 -1.68
C CYS A 347 -4.44 20.85 -1.50
N ASN A 348 -5.23 21.04 -0.46
CA ASN A 348 -5.85 22.34 -0.12
C ASN A 348 -6.62 22.99 -1.29
N GLY A 349 -7.35 22.19 -2.06
CA GLY A 349 -8.11 22.65 -3.23
C GLY A 349 -7.28 22.96 -4.47
N VAL A 350 -6.00 22.59 -4.46
CA VAL A 350 -5.08 22.69 -5.60
C VAL A 350 -4.80 21.29 -6.15
N LEU A 351 -4.84 21.13 -7.47
CA LEU A 351 -4.51 19.90 -8.16
C LEU A 351 -3.11 19.97 -8.75
N HIS A 352 -2.27 19.02 -8.37
CA HIS A 352 -0.91 18.87 -8.83
C HIS A 352 -0.82 17.73 -9.84
N PRO A 353 -0.66 18.01 -11.16
CA PRO A 353 -0.63 17.01 -12.21
C PRO A 353 0.74 16.38 -12.37
N LEU A 354 0.77 15.07 -12.61
CA LEU A 354 1.98 14.28 -12.79
C LEU A 354 1.83 13.30 -13.95
N GLU A 355 2.89 13.18 -14.74
CA GLU A 355 3.09 12.12 -15.73
C GLU A 355 4.25 11.22 -15.31
N MET A 356 4.28 9.99 -15.81
CA MET A 356 5.30 9.00 -15.47
C MET A 356 5.93 8.43 -16.72
N LYS A 357 7.25 8.59 -16.86
CA LYS A 357 8.00 8.12 -18.04
C LYS A 357 9.22 7.31 -17.61
N LYS A 358 9.35 6.09 -18.12
CA LYS A 358 10.48 5.20 -17.79
C LYS A 358 11.84 5.61 -18.36
N HIS A 359 11.89 6.65 -19.20
CA HIS A 359 13.10 7.17 -19.84
C HIS A 359 13.57 8.48 -19.19
N ALA A 360 14.76 8.95 -19.55
CA ALA A 360 15.43 10.10 -18.94
C ALA A 360 15.32 11.40 -19.75
N ASP A 361 14.53 11.44 -20.82
CA ASP A 361 14.40 12.60 -21.72
C ASP A 361 12.93 13.04 -21.89
N PRO A 362 12.19 13.38 -20.81
CA PRO A 362 10.82 13.87 -20.93
C PRO A 362 10.79 15.20 -21.69
N LYS A 363 9.69 15.42 -22.42
CA LYS A 363 9.50 16.60 -23.26
C LYS A 363 8.27 17.37 -22.82
N ALA A 364 8.20 18.65 -23.17
CA ALA A 364 7.02 19.49 -22.93
C ALA A 364 5.74 18.91 -23.53
N ALA A 365 5.85 18.08 -24.57
CA ALA A 365 4.72 17.37 -25.15
C ALA A 365 4.09 16.35 -24.20
N ASP A 366 4.86 15.76 -23.26
CA ASP A 366 4.37 14.76 -22.33
C ASP A 366 3.36 15.36 -21.32
N ILE A 367 3.48 16.64 -21.02
CA ILE A 367 2.58 17.36 -20.08
C ILE A 367 1.48 18.16 -20.78
N LYS A 368 1.25 17.94 -22.08
CA LYS A 368 0.27 18.71 -22.85
C LYS A 368 -1.16 18.59 -22.29
N ALA A 369 -1.49 17.46 -21.71
CA ALA A 369 -2.80 17.21 -21.09
C ALA A 369 -3.05 18.05 -19.84
N PHE A 370 -2.03 18.57 -19.15
CA PHE A 370 -2.18 19.34 -17.91
C PHE A 370 -3.01 20.61 -18.09
N SER A 371 -2.99 21.24 -19.28
CA SER A 371 -3.80 22.42 -19.58
C SER A 371 -5.30 22.18 -19.47
N VAL A 372 -5.77 20.93 -19.48
CA VAL A 372 -7.18 20.62 -19.27
C VAL A 372 -7.68 21.10 -17.91
N LEU A 373 -6.81 21.09 -16.88
CA LEU A 373 -7.17 21.53 -15.54
C LEU A 373 -7.53 23.01 -15.46
N ASP A 374 -6.99 23.85 -16.36
CA ASP A 374 -7.24 25.29 -16.41
C ASP A 374 -8.69 25.61 -16.84
N PHE A 375 -9.37 24.64 -17.47
CA PHE A 375 -10.75 24.77 -17.95
C PHE A 375 -11.79 24.09 -17.04
N ILE A 376 -11.38 23.48 -15.93
CA ILE A 376 -12.30 22.85 -15.00
C ILE A 376 -12.77 23.89 -13.97
N PRO A 377 -14.08 24.23 -13.92
CA PRO A 377 -14.59 25.23 -13.00
C PRO A 377 -14.28 24.90 -11.53
N GLY A 378 -13.78 25.89 -10.78
CA GLY A 378 -13.46 25.71 -9.36
C GLY A 378 -12.19 24.92 -9.05
N VAL A 379 -11.42 24.53 -10.05
CA VAL A 379 -10.11 23.88 -9.88
C VAL A 379 -9.00 24.92 -10.00
N LYS A 380 -8.05 24.85 -9.08
CA LYS A 380 -6.77 25.57 -9.17
C LYS A 380 -5.68 24.55 -9.53
N ARG A 381 -4.96 24.79 -10.62
CA ARG A 381 -3.81 24.01 -10.99
C ARG A 381 -2.58 24.46 -10.19
N GLY A 382 -1.89 23.51 -9.56
CA GLY A 382 -0.60 23.68 -8.91
C GLY A 382 0.59 23.33 -9.81
N SER A 383 1.77 23.34 -9.21
CA SER A 383 2.97 22.79 -9.82
C SER A 383 2.82 21.29 -10.08
N GLY A 384 3.45 20.80 -11.13
CA GLY A 384 3.42 19.40 -11.52
C GLY A 384 4.72 18.98 -12.21
N GLY A 385 4.65 17.92 -13.00
CA GLY A 385 5.80 17.52 -13.80
C GLY A 385 5.78 16.09 -14.27
N VAL A 386 6.93 15.66 -14.77
CA VAL A 386 7.16 14.29 -15.24
C VAL A 386 8.11 13.59 -14.28
N ILE A 387 7.63 12.53 -13.62
CA ILE A 387 8.48 11.64 -12.83
C ILE A 387 9.17 10.67 -13.79
N CYS A 388 10.51 10.64 -13.77
CA CYS A 388 11.27 9.86 -14.72
C CYS A 388 12.64 9.44 -14.16
N THR A 389 13.47 8.84 -15.00
CA THR A 389 14.80 8.34 -14.65
C THR A 389 15.92 9.34 -14.88
N TYR A 390 15.62 10.61 -15.21
CA TYR A 390 16.61 11.68 -15.24
C TYR A 390 17.14 11.96 -13.82
N ASP A 391 18.36 12.46 -13.69
CA ASP A 391 19.08 12.55 -12.41
C ASP A 391 18.90 13.87 -11.64
N ARG A 392 18.29 14.89 -12.27
CA ARG A 392 18.15 16.24 -11.69
C ARG A 392 16.77 16.80 -11.88
N ILE A 393 16.35 17.65 -10.92
CA ILE A 393 15.19 18.51 -11.13
C ILE A 393 15.58 19.65 -12.07
N VAL A 394 14.86 19.77 -13.17
CA VAL A 394 14.97 20.86 -14.13
C VAL A 394 13.58 21.37 -14.51
N ALA A 395 13.48 22.65 -14.89
CA ALA A 395 12.25 23.18 -15.44
C ALA A 395 11.93 22.51 -16.76
N LEU A 396 10.68 22.10 -16.96
CA LEU A 396 10.19 21.54 -18.21
C LEU A 396 9.36 22.58 -18.97
N LYS A 397 8.36 23.16 -18.31
CA LYS A 397 7.53 24.24 -18.83
C LYS A 397 6.79 24.94 -17.67
N ASP A 398 6.80 26.27 -17.63
CA ASP A 398 6.12 27.07 -16.61
C ASP A 398 6.44 26.57 -15.18
N ASN A 399 5.44 26.09 -14.45
CA ASN A 399 5.59 25.54 -13.09
C ASN A 399 5.83 24.05 -13.07
N ASP A 400 5.96 23.38 -14.23
CA ASP A 400 6.13 21.95 -14.34
C ASP A 400 7.61 21.57 -14.47
N LYS A 401 8.00 20.50 -13.80
CA LYS A 401 9.39 20.07 -13.67
C LYS A 401 9.62 18.65 -14.17
N VAL A 402 10.84 18.37 -14.58
CA VAL A 402 11.37 16.99 -14.61
C VAL A 402 11.70 16.61 -13.18
N ILE A 403 11.14 15.52 -12.70
CA ILE A 403 11.25 15.05 -11.31
C ILE A 403 11.95 13.70 -11.31
N PRO A 404 13.19 13.61 -10.81
CA PRO A 404 13.87 12.34 -10.67
C PRO A 404 13.11 11.39 -9.74
N ILE A 405 13.10 10.09 -10.09
CA ILE A 405 12.51 9.03 -9.25
C ILE A 405 13.10 9.01 -7.82
N SER A 406 14.33 9.43 -7.64
CA SER A 406 15.02 9.53 -6.35
C SER A 406 14.39 10.55 -5.38
N TYR A 407 13.49 11.41 -5.85
CA TYR A 407 12.76 12.34 -4.99
C TYR A 407 11.49 11.75 -4.38
N LEU A 408 11.04 10.58 -4.82
CA LEU A 408 9.90 9.87 -4.23
C LEU A 408 10.16 9.43 -2.80
#